data_0885d2c7daeeaa4dd9b6f68c03f6e7f6
#
_entry.id   0885d2c7daeeaa4dd9b6f68c03f6e7f6
#
_cell.length_a   1.000
_cell.length_b   1.000
_cell.length_c   1.000
_cell.angle_alpha   90.00
_cell.angle_beta   90.00
_cell.angle_gamma   90.00
#
_symmetry.space_group_name_H-M   'P 1'
#
loop_
_entity.id
_entity.type
_entity.pdbx_description
1 polymer ?
#
loop_
_entity_poly.entity_id
_entity_poly.type
_entity_poly.pdbx_seq_one_letter_code
_entity_poly.pdbx_strand_id
1 'polypeptide(L)'
;KLEAAISEGKVHFIALGDRHSLTKVGYGGRIWYSGTPESADFREDHSGFCQIVNMDGADVTTEEVKIGQWSFIEELMDLNTDDDVESLRKKLEDIMNRERSVVKLDLKGSLTLSLHEVLQNHLLAAKDVLAGSVINEDNLLVIPNDTDFTELGFSGFADATVKKLREKIDQGESEGTVARDAFMLLLRLSKEVA
;
A
#
# COMPACT_ATOMS: atom_id res chain seq x y z
N LYS A 1 -28.38 -20.09 18.73
CA LYS A 1 -28.47 -20.08 20.22
C LYS A 1 -28.54 -18.66 20.77
N LEU A 2 -27.66 -17.74 20.35
CA LEU A 2 -27.65 -16.34 20.83
C LEU A 2 -28.93 -15.59 20.46
N GLU A 3 -29.37 -15.67 19.20
CA GLU A 3 -30.62 -15.04 18.77
C GLU A 3 -31.85 -15.62 19.47
N ALA A 4 -31.84 -16.92 19.80
CA ALA A 4 -32.92 -17.53 20.56
C ALA A 4 -33.01 -16.95 22.00
N ALA A 5 -31.87 -16.71 22.64
CA ALA A 5 -31.88 -16.10 23.96
C ALA A 5 -32.42 -14.66 23.95
N ILE A 6 -32.18 -13.91 22.87
CA ILE A 6 -32.73 -12.56 22.68
C ILE A 6 -34.27 -12.65 22.40
N SER A 7 -34.68 -13.53 21.48
CA SER A 7 -36.10 -13.67 21.13
C SER A 7 -36.95 -14.18 22.29
N GLU A 8 -36.37 -14.97 23.18
CA GLU A 8 -37.00 -15.44 24.41
C GLU A 8 -36.96 -14.43 25.56
N GLY A 9 -36.39 -13.25 25.33
CA GLY A 9 -36.28 -12.19 26.35
C GLY A 9 -35.32 -12.50 27.50
N LYS A 10 -34.45 -13.52 27.36
CA LYS A 10 -33.47 -13.89 28.40
C LYS A 10 -32.34 -12.89 28.54
N VAL A 11 -31.99 -12.26 27.41
CA VAL A 11 -31.03 -11.17 27.31
C VAL A 11 -31.51 -10.14 26.29
N HIS A 12 -31.15 -8.87 26.46
CA HIS A 12 -31.58 -7.79 25.57
C HIS A 12 -30.53 -7.40 24.56
N PHE A 13 -29.23 -7.53 24.92
CA PHE A 13 -28.11 -7.24 24.06
C PHE A 13 -26.95 -8.20 24.36
N ILE A 14 -26.13 -8.50 23.34
CA ILE A 14 -24.93 -9.34 23.47
C ILE A 14 -23.75 -8.61 22.84
N ALA A 15 -22.79 -8.21 23.68
CA ALA A 15 -21.50 -7.70 23.24
C ALA A 15 -20.53 -8.87 23.13
N LEU A 16 -19.91 -9.00 21.98
CA LEU A 16 -18.88 -10.00 21.68
C LEU A 16 -17.52 -9.32 21.57
N GLY A 17 -16.46 -10.02 21.99
CA GLY A 17 -15.07 -9.58 21.89
C GLY A 17 -14.26 -10.37 20.89
N ASP A 18 -12.93 -10.13 20.85
CA ASP A 18 -11.93 -10.83 20.04
C ASP A 18 -11.85 -10.42 18.55
N ARG A 19 -12.88 -9.85 18.00
CA ARG A 19 -12.86 -9.35 16.61
C ARG A 19 -12.50 -7.86 16.58
N HIS A 20 -11.53 -7.49 15.73
CA HIS A 20 -11.06 -6.10 15.61
C HIS A 20 -12.01 -5.20 14.82
N SER A 21 -12.73 -5.75 13.84
CA SER A 21 -13.70 -5.00 13.06
C SER A 21 -15.07 -4.96 13.75
N LEU A 22 -15.68 -3.78 13.83
CA LEU A 22 -17.05 -3.61 14.27
C LEU A 22 -17.98 -4.46 13.37
N THR A 23 -18.67 -5.40 13.95
CA THR A 23 -19.43 -6.37 13.16
C THR A 23 -20.75 -6.73 13.82
N LYS A 24 -21.83 -6.53 13.09
CA LYS A 24 -23.16 -6.99 13.45
C LYS A 24 -23.30 -8.50 13.21
N VAL A 25 -23.87 -9.22 14.16
CA VAL A 25 -24.14 -10.64 14.05
C VAL A 25 -25.65 -10.89 14.01
N GLY A 26 -26.10 -11.73 13.07
CA GLY A 26 -27.53 -12.04 12.91
C GLY A 26 -28.35 -10.87 12.37
N TYR A 27 -29.67 -10.98 12.52
CA TYR A 27 -30.63 -10.06 11.88
C TYR A 27 -31.22 -9.01 12.82
N GLY A 28 -31.20 -9.28 14.12
CA GLY A 28 -31.92 -8.48 15.12
C GLY A 28 -31.21 -7.18 15.56
N GLY A 29 -29.93 -6.95 15.16
CA GLY A 29 -29.18 -5.78 15.55
C GLY A 29 -28.80 -5.69 17.04
N ARG A 30 -28.91 -6.80 17.77
CA ARG A 30 -28.67 -6.87 19.21
C ARG A 30 -27.46 -7.72 19.60
N ILE A 31 -26.69 -8.19 18.61
CA ILE A 31 -25.48 -8.98 18.81
C ILE A 31 -24.36 -8.33 18.01
N TRP A 32 -23.30 -7.88 18.68
CA TRP A 32 -22.25 -7.13 18.04
C TRP A 32 -20.86 -7.47 18.57
N TYR A 33 -19.89 -7.49 17.68
CA TYR A 33 -18.50 -7.25 18.02
C TYR A 33 -18.26 -5.75 17.96
N SER A 34 -17.81 -5.15 19.05
CA SER A 34 -17.53 -3.70 19.11
C SER A 34 -16.31 -3.28 18.32
N GLY A 35 -15.46 -4.24 17.96
CA GLY A 35 -14.18 -3.93 17.30
C GLY A 35 -13.13 -3.34 18.24
N THR A 36 -12.08 -2.81 17.62
CA THR A 36 -11.02 -2.08 18.32
C THR A 36 -11.22 -0.56 18.20
N PRO A 37 -10.85 0.22 19.21
CA PRO A 37 -11.00 1.68 19.20
C PRO A 37 -10.04 2.38 18.22
N GLU A 38 -8.94 1.70 17.82
CA GLU A 38 -7.98 2.16 16.82
C GLU A 38 -7.69 1.05 15.82
N SER A 39 -7.41 1.43 14.56
CA SER A 39 -6.89 0.49 13.57
C SER A 39 -5.46 0.10 13.91
N ALA A 40 -5.14 -1.18 13.78
CA ALA A 40 -3.83 -1.74 14.08
C ALA A 40 -3.23 -2.57 12.93
N ASP A 41 -4.01 -2.89 11.90
CA ASP A 41 -3.60 -3.74 10.78
C ASP A 41 -4.32 -3.31 9.48
N PHE A 42 -3.71 -3.57 8.33
CA PHE A 42 -4.28 -3.33 6.98
C PHE A 42 -5.50 -4.19 6.68
N ARG A 43 -5.72 -5.30 7.40
CA ARG A 43 -6.84 -6.24 7.20
C ARG A 43 -8.10 -5.88 7.99
N GLU A 44 -8.10 -4.75 8.66
CA GLU A 44 -9.20 -4.31 9.52
C GLU A 44 -10.13 -3.34 8.78
N ASP A 45 -11.12 -3.88 8.07
CA ASP A 45 -12.01 -3.09 7.21
C ASP A 45 -12.90 -2.10 7.96
N HIS A 46 -13.26 -2.37 9.21
CA HIS A 46 -14.19 -1.55 10.00
C HIS A 46 -13.74 -1.45 11.46
N SER A 47 -12.55 -0.90 11.66
CA SER A 47 -11.94 -0.63 12.97
C SER A 47 -11.93 0.86 13.29
N GLY A 48 -11.56 1.20 14.51
CA GLY A 48 -11.53 2.59 14.98
C GLY A 48 -12.92 3.15 15.31
N PHE A 49 -13.84 2.29 15.73
CA PHE A 49 -15.18 2.69 16.16
C PHE A 49 -15.42 2.25 17.60
N CYS A 50 -16.31 2.96 18.28
CA CYS A 50 -17.02 2.45 19.45
C CYS A 50 -18.50 2.38 19.14
N GLN A 51 -19.20 1.57 19.92
CA GLN A 51 -20.64 1.41 19.80
C GLN A 51 -21.33 1.91 21.07
N ILE A 52 -22.23 2.89 20.91
CA ILE A 52 -23.10 3.33 21.97
C ILE A 52 -24.36 2.45 21.94
N VAL A 53 -24.67 1.84 23.07
CA VAL A 53 -25.86 1.00 23.22
C VAL A 53 -26.80 1.65 24.21
N ASN A 54 -27.97 2.06 23.73
CA ASN A 54 -29.04 2.59 24.58
C ASN A 54 -30.09 1.50 24.82
N MET A 55 -30.44 1.29 26.10
CA MET A 55 -31.44 0.32 26.51
C MET A 55 -32.55 1.00 27.31
N ASP A 56 -33.79 0.86 26.85
CA ASP A 56 -35.00 1.26 27.58
C ASP A 56 -35.91 0.04 27.70
N GLY A 57 -35.83 -0.62 28.85
CA GLY A 57 -36.49 -1.90 29.06
C GLY A 57 -35.97 -2.96 28.07
N ALA A 58 -36.87 -3.47 27.23
CA ALA A 58 -36.53 -4.43 26.17
C ALA A 58 -36.10 -3.79 24.86
N ASP A 59 -36.27 -2.48 24.70
CA ASP A 59 -35.87 -1.76 23.51
C ASP A 59 -34.36 -1.42 23.54
N VAL A 60 -33.69 -1.77 22.46
CA VAL A 60 -32.25 -1.57 22.30
C VAL A 60 -31.97 -0.89 20.99
N THR A 61 -31.26 0.23 21.05
CA THR A 61 -30.73 0.94 19.89
C THR A 61 -29.22 1.01 19.97
N THR A 62 -28.57 0.99 18.80
CA THR A 62 -27.11 1.03 18.69
C THR A 62 -26.68 2.14 17.75
N GLU A 63 -25.62 2.87 18.11
CA GLU A 63 -25.02 3.91 17.30
C GLU A 63 -23.52 3.64 17.18
N GLU A 64 -23.01 3.72 15.96
CA GLU A 64 -21.59 3.59 15.65
C GLU A 64 -20.92 4.98 15.66
N VAL A 65 -19.88 5.14 16.47
CA VAL A 65 -19.15 6.40 16.57
C VAL A 65 -17.71 6.17 16.17
N LYS A 66 -17.24 6.87 15.14
CA LYS A 66 -15.83 6.86 14.74
C LYS A 66 -15.00 7.61 15.79
N ILE A 67 -14.04 6.92 16.38
CA ILE A 67 -13.14 7.47 17.41
C ILE A 67 -11.66 7.27 17.04
N GLY A 68 -11.35 6.26 16.23
CA GLY A 68 -10.01 5.93 15.77
C GLY A 68 -9.44 7.03 14.90
N GLN A 69 -8.17 7.32 15.11
CA GLN A 69 -7.43 8.38 14.43
C GLN A 69 -6.36 7.83 13.48
N TRP A 70 -5.96 6.58 13.66
CA TRP A 70 -5.01 5.91 12.79
C TRP A 70 -5.67 5.33 11.56
N SER A 71 -4.96 5.41 10.45
CA SER A 71 -5.37 4.83 9.16
C SER A 71 -4.31 3.88 8.63
N PHE A 72 -4.74 2.70 8.23
CA PHE A 72 -3.91 1.71 7.53
C PHE A 72 -4.45 1.59 6.11
N ILE A 73 -3.66 2.03 5.13
CA ILE A 73 -4.07 2.16 3.74
C ILE A 73 -3.24 1.18 2.91
N GLU A 74 -3.90 0.25 2.22
CA GLU A 74 -3.24 -0.69 1.31
C GLU A 74 -3.66 -0.36 -0.13
N GLU A 75 -2.67 -0.14 -1.01
CA GLU A 75 -2.88 0.18 -2.42
C GLU A 75 -2.04 -0.74 -3.30
N LEU A 76 -2.68 -1.30 -4.32
CA LEU A 76 -2.03 -2.00 -5.42
C LEU A 76 -2.06 -1.09 -6.64
N MET A 77 -0.89 -0.74 -7.17
CA MET A 77 -0.78 0.16 -8.33
C MET A 77 -0.05 -0.53 -9.48
N ASP A 78 -0.61 -0.38 -10.67
CA ASP A 78 0.02 -0.79 -11.93
C ASP A 78 0.62 0.47 -12.58
N LEU A 79 1.96 0.51 -12.68
CA LEU A 79 2.71 1.70 -13.10
C LEU A 79 3.41 1.42 -14.41
N ASN A 80 2.98 2.08 -15.48
CA ASN A 80 3.55 1.91 -16.81
C ASN A 80 3.82 3.24 -17.51
N THR A 81 3.21 4.33 -17.03
CA THR A 81 3.26 5.65 -17.66
C THR A 81 3.55 6.75 -16.64
N ASP A 82 3.87 7.93 -17.14
CA ASP A 82 4.01 9.15 -16.33
C ASP A 82 2.71 9.49 -15.57
N ASP A 83 1.57 9.33 -16.24
CA ASP A 83 0.25 9.57 -15.63
C ASP A 83 -0.02 8.62 -14.44
N ASP A 84 0.47 7.36 -14.50
CA ASP A 84 0.32 6.42 -13.39
C ASP A 84 1.15 6.85 -12.18
N VAL A 85 2.39 7.28 -12.41
CA VAL A 85 3.30 7.79 -11.36
C VAL A 85 2.72 9.06 -10.73
N GLU A 86 2.20 9.96 -11.55
CA GLU A 86 1.55 11.19 -11.08
C GLU A 86 0.24 10.91 -10.32
N SER A 87 -0.51 9.89 -10.74
CA SER A 87 -1.72 9.43 -10.04
C SER A 87 -1.38 8.89 -8.64
N LEU A 88 -0.31 8.11 -8.52
CA LEU A 88 0.18 7.63 -7.22
C LEU A 88 0.60 8.81 -6.33
N ARG A 89 1.37 9.79 -6.88
CA ARG A 89 1.76 10.98 -6.15
C ARG A 89 0.55 11.71 -5.56
N LYS A 90 -0.49 11.97 -6.39
CA LYS A 90 -1.72 12.63 -5.94
C LYS A 90 -2.44 11.84 -4.85
N LYS A 91 -2.57 10.52 -5.01
CA LYS A 91 -3.17 9.66 -3.98
C LYS A 91 -2.45 9.80 -2.64
N LEU A 92 -1.10 9.82 -2.63
CA LEU A 92 -0.32 9.97 -1.41
C LEU A 92 -0.47 11.37 -0.79
N GLU A 93 -0.59 12.40 -1.62
CA GLU A 93 -0.83 13.78 -1.17
C GLU A 93 -2.24 14.00 -0.65
N ASP A 94 -3.24 13.28 -1.15
CA ASP A 94 -4.63 13.39 -0.73
C ASP A 94 -4.92 12.66 0.60
N ILE A 95 -3.96 11.88 1.11
CA ILE A 95 -4.11 11.20 2.41
C ILE A 95 -4.27 12.24 3.52
N MET A 96 -5.40 12.17 4.21
CA MET A 96 -5.65 13.00 5.40
C MET A 96 -4.90 12.45 6.62
N ASN A 97 -4.48 13.33 7.54
CA ASN A 97 -3.79 12.96 8.78
C ASN A 97 -2.57 12.06 8.53
N ARG A 98 -1.70 12.47 7.61
CA ARG A 98 -0.54 11.69 7.15
C ARG A 98 0.35 11.22 8.31
N GLU A 99 0.49 12.04 9.35
CA GLU A 99 1.24 11.71 10.57
C GLU A 99 0.63 10.59 11.41
N ARG A 100 -0.57 10.14 11.06
CA ARG A 100 -1.27 8.98 11.67
C ARG A 100 -1.70 7.96 10.63
N SER A 101 -1.13 8.03 9.44
CA SER A 101 -1.41 7.10 8.35
C SER A 101 -0.21 6.21 8.09
N VAL A 102 -0.45 4.90 8.05
CA VAL A 102 0.51 3.88 7.62
C VAL A 102 0.07 3.38 6.25
N VAL A 103 0.97 3.45 5.27
CA VAL A 103 0.65 3.09 3.88
C VAL A 103 1.45 1.87 3.45
N LYS A 104 0.76 0.89 2.87
CA LYS A 104 1.37 -0.24 2.18
C LYS A 104 1.10 -0.12 0.69
N LEU A 105 2.18 -0.10 -0.09
CA LEU A 105 2.13 -0.04 -1.55
C LEU A 105 2.68 -1.33 -2.12
N ASP A 106 1.90 -2.00 -2.94
CA ASP A 106 2.34 -3.07 -3.82
C ASP A 106 2.36 -2.54 -5.26
N LEU A 107 3.58 -2.29 -5.78
CA LEU A 107 3.80 -1.69 -7.08
C LEU A 107 4.15 -2.77 -8.11
N LYS A 108 3.52 -2.72 -9.27
CA LYS A 108 3.79 -3.62 -10.39
C LYS A 108 3.78 -2.85 -11.70
N GLY A 109 4.24 -3.50 -12.77
CA GLY A 109 4.27 -2.91 -14.10
C GLY A 109 5.68 -2.70 -14.62
N SER A 110 5.89 -1.71 -15.49
CA SER A 110 7.20 -1.42 -16.06
C SER A 110 7.40 0.07 -16.26
N LEU A 111 8.49 0.61 -15.75
CA LEU A 111 8.87 2.02 -15.87
C LEU A 111 10.22 2.16 -16.56
N THR A 112 10.42 3.28 -17.24
CA THR A 112 11.77 3.70 -17.66
C THR A 112 12.59 4.07 -16.42
N LEU A 113 13.90 4.10 -16.55
CA LEU A 113 14.78 4.49 -15.45
C LEU A 113 14.45 5.91 -14.94
N SER A 114 14.23 6.86 -15.85
CA SER A 114 13.89 8.24 -15.52
C SER A 114 12.56 8.34 -14.75
N LEU A 115 11.53 7.60 -15.16
CA LEU A 115 10.26 7.55 -14.43
C LEU A 115 10.39 6.87 -13.07
N HIS A 116 11.21 5.83 -12.97
CA HIS A 116 11.49 5.20 -11.69
C HIS A 116 12.20 6.16 -10.72
N GLU A 117 13.13 7.00 -11.19
CA GLU A 117 13.75 8.05 -10.36
C GLU A 117 12.71 9.08 -9.86
N VAL A 118 11.78 9.48 -10.72
CA VAL A 118 10.66 10.37 -10.32
C VAL A 118 9.80 9.69 -9.26
N LEU A 119 9.44 8.42 -9.48
CA LEU A 119 8.72 7.61 -8.50
C LEU A 119 9.43 7.58 -7.14
N GLN A 120 10.73 7.26 -7.11
CA GLN A 120 11.52 7.20 -5.88
C GLN A 120 11.52 8.54 -5.12
N ASN A 121 11.61 9.67 -5.82
CA ASN A 121 11.53 10.99 -5.22
C ASN A 121 10.15 11.24 -4.57
N HIS A 122 9.06 10.82 -5.22
CA HIS A 122 7.71 10.94 -4.65
C HIS A 122 7.52 10.04 -3.42
N LEU A 123 8.02 8.80 -3.48
CA LEU A 123 7.97 7.86 -2.36
C LEU A 123 8.79 8.36 -1.17
N LEU A 124 9.96 8.94 -1.41
CA LEU A 124 10.79 9.53 -0.36
C LEU A 124 10.07 10.71 0.31
N ALA A 125 9.52 11.64 -0.48
CA ALA A 125 8.76 12.77 0.04
C ALA A 125 7.52 12.33 0.85
N ALA A 126 6.82 11.29 0.40
CA ALA A 126 5.69 10.73 1.14
C ALA A 126 6.13 10.08 2.46
N LYS A 127 7.26 9.36 2.46
CA LYS A 127 7.82 8.70 3.65
C LYS A 127 8.14 9.69 4.77
N ASP A 128 8.57 10.91 4.44
CA ASP A 128 8.92 11.94 5.42
C ASP A 128 7.70 12.49 6.18
N VAL A 129 6.49 12.35 5.64
CA VAL A 129 5.26 12.90 6.22
C VAL A 129 4.28 11.86 6.74
N LEU A 130 4.46 10.59 6.34
CA LEU A 130 3.63 9.47 6.79
C LEU A 130 4.15 8.92 8.12
N ALA A 131 3.23 8.39 8.93
CA ALA A 131 3.61 7.69 10.17
C ALA A 131 4.44 6.43 9.89
N GLY A 132 4.23 5.80 8.75
CA GLY A 132 5.00 4.65 8.29
C GLY A 132 4.62 4.27 6.86
N SER A 133 5.54 3.59 6.18
CA SER A 133 5.29 3.04 4.86
C SER A 133 5.97 1.69 4.66
N VAL A 134 5.28 0.80 3.96
CA VAL A 134 5.81 -0.48 3.45
C VAL A 134 5.65 -0.46 1.95
N ILE A 135 6.74 -0.49 1.21
CA ILE A 135 6.72 -0.41 -0.26
C ILE A 135 7.32 -1.69 -0.81
N ASN A 136 6.56 -2.37 -1.63
CA ASN A 136 6.96 -3.57 -2.36
C ASN A 136 7.03 -3.25 -3.85
N GLU A 137 8.21 -3.39 -4.44
CA GLU A 137 8.52 -3.18 -5.85
C GLU A 137 8.95 -4.48 -6.56
N ASP A 138 8.76 -5.65 -5.94
CA ASP A 138 9.25 -6.93 -6.48
C ASP A 138 8.68 -7.24 -7.89
N ASN A 139 7.50 -6.70 -8.19
CA ASN A 139 6.82 -6.87 -9.47
C ASN A 139 6.90 -5.62 -10.39
N LEU A 140 7.71 -4.62 -10.03
CA LEU A 140 7.94 -3.43 -10.83
C LEU A 140 9.24 -3.56 -11.61
N LEU A 141 9.13 -3.65 -12.93
CA LEU A 141 10.29 -3.76 -13.81
C LEU A 141 10.81 -2.38 -14.17
N VAL A 142 12.11 -2.15 -14.01
CA VAL A 142 12.77 -0.96 -14.53
C VAL A 142 13.43 -1.31 -15.85
N ILE A 143 12.96 -0.70 -16.95
CA ILE A 143 13.44 -0.94 -18.31
C ILE A 143 14.23 0.28 -18.76
N PRO A 144 15.57 0.17 -18.90
CA PRO A 144 16.37 1.25 -19.45
C PRO A 144 15.93 1.58 -20.89
N ASN A 145 15.82 2.84 -21.20
CA ASN A 145 15.56 3.32 -22.57
C ASN A 145 16.85 3.79 -23.28
N ASP A 146 16.75 4.12 -24.56
CA ASP A 146 17.89 4.55 -25.35
C ASP A 146 18.59 5.80 -24.81
N THR A 147 17.83 6.69 -24.17
CA THR A 147 18.34 7.91 -23.55
C THR A 147 19.18 7.58 -22.31
N ASP A 148 18.72 6.63 -21.51
CA ASP A 148 19.43 6.19 -20.30
C ASP A 148 20.82 5.63 -20.66
N PHE A 149 20.94 4.93 -21.79
CA PHE A 149 22.22 4.41 -22.28
C PHE A 149 23.15 5.51 -22.78
N THR A 150 22.62 6.60 -23.36
CA THR A 150 23.43 7.68 -23.92
C THR A 150 23.89 8.70 -22.88
N GLU A 151 23.07 8.97 -21.87
CA GLU A 151 23.38 9.94 -20.80
C GLU A 151 24.50 9.49 -19.86
N LEU A 152 24.80 8.18 -19.82
CA LEU A 152 25.88 7.65 -18.98
C LEU A 152 27.29 8.12 -19.37
N GLY A 153 27.45 8.63 -20.59
CA GLY A 153 28.74 9.20 -21.05
C GLY A 153 29.93 8.25 -20.95
N PHE A 154 29.66 6.93 -20.85
CA PHE A 154 30.72 5.94 -20.77
C PHE A 154 31.57 5.92 -22.04
N SER A 155 32.87 5.69 -21.88
CA SER A 155 33.83 5.55 -22.96
C SER A 155 34.65 4.26 -22.84
N GLY A 156 35.18 3.77 -23.95
CA GLY A 156 36.03 2.59 -23.96
C GLY A 156 35.35 1.30 -23.53
N PHE A 157 35.92 0.62 -22.53
CA PHE A 157 35.44 -0.69 -22.08
C PHE A 157 34.03 -0.63 -21.48
N ALA A 158 33.71 0.44 -20.74
CA ALA A 158 32.39 0.61 -20.13
C ALA A 158 31.29 0.77 -21.18
N ASP A 159 31.53 1.57 -22.23
CA ASP A 159 30.60 1.70 -23.38
C ASP A 159 30.36 0.37 -24.09
N ALA A 160 31.43 -0.40 -24.33
CA ALA A 160 31.29 -1.74 -24.91
C ALA A 160 30.51 -2.72 -24.03
N THR A 161 30.62 -2.60 -22.70
CA THR A 161 29.86 -3.41 -21.74
C THR A 161 28.38 -3.04 -21.76
N VAL A 162 28.05 -1.75 -21.77
CA VAL A 162 26.67 -1.24 -21.86
C VAL A 162 26.01 -1.73 -23.12
N LYS A 163 26.67 -1.63 -24.27
CA LYS A 163 26.15 -2.15 -25.56
C LYS A 163 25.82 -3.64 -25.52
N LYS A 164 26.70 -4.45 -24.91
CA LYS A 164 26.45 -5.89 -24.75
C LYS A 164 25.29 -6.18 -23.80
N LEU A 165 25.16 -5.43 -22.72
CA LEU A 165 24.03 -5.59 -21.79
C LEU A 165 22.71 -5.24 -22.50
N ARG A 166 22.69 -4.15 -23.27
CA ARG A 166 21.53 -3.76 -24.09
C ARG A 166 21.12 -4.86 -25.07
N GLU A 167 22.05 -5.38 -25.85
CA GLU A 167 21.78 -6.46 -26.81
C GLU A 167 21.15 -7.69 -26.11
N LYS A 168 21.59 -8.02 -24.89
CA LYS A 168 21.03 -9.13 -24.11
C LYS A 168 19.65 -8.80 -23.52
N ILE A 169 19.40 -7.56 -23.10
CA ILE A 169 18.08 -7.10 -22.63
C ILE A 169 17.05 -7.21 -23.77
N ASP A 170 17.41 -6.78 -24.98
CA ASP A 170 16.54 -6.81 -26.15
C ASP A 170 16.24 -8.25 -26.63
N GLN A 171 17.09 -9.22 -26.35
CA GLN A 171 16.90 -10.64 -26.68
C GLN A 171 15.89 -11.37 -25.78
N GLY A 172 15.51 -10.81 -24.63
CA GLY A 172 14.27 -11.13 -23.90
C GLY A 172 14.17 -12.46 -23.17
N GLU A 173 15.21 -13.28 -23.04
CA GLU A 173 15.22 -14.56 -22.32
C GLU A 173 15.71 -14.39 -20.85
N SER A 174 15.89 -15.50 -20.11
CA SER A 174 16.39 -15.46 -18.74
C SER A 174 17.70 -14.67 -18.59
N GLU A 175 18.53 -14.65 -19.62
CA GLU A 175 19.73 -13.80 -19.71
C GLU A 175 19.40 -12.30 -19.76
N GLY A 176 18.25 -11.90 -20.32
CA GLY A 176 17.80 -10.51 -20.36
C GLY A 176 17.51 -9.94 -18.99
N THR A 177 16.95 -10.74 -18.08
CA THR A 177 16.72 -10.32 -16.68
C THR A 177 18.04 -10.07 -15.96
N VAL A 178 18.98 -11.01 -16.06
CA VAL A 178 20.33 -10.85 -15.47
C VAL A 178 21.08 -9.67 -16.06
N ALA A 179 20.95 -9.44 -17.37
CA ALA A 179 21.57 -8.30 -18.05
C ALA A 179 20.99 -6.96 -17.58
N ARG A 180 19.69 -6.91 -17.31
CA ARG A 180 19.00 -5.74 -16.75
C ARG A 180 19.51 -5.43 -15.34
N ASP A 181 19.57 -6.43 -14.46
CA ASP A 181 20.07 -6.28 -13.10
C ASP A 181 21.54 -5.81 -13.09
N ALA A 182 22.34 -6.38 -13.98
CA ALA A 182 23.74 -5.96 -14.17
C ALA A 182 23.86 -4.51 -14.65
N PHE A 183 22.97 -4.08 -15.55
CA PHE A 183 22.93 -2.69 -16.01
C PHE A 183 22.51 -1.73 -14.89
N MET A 184 21.48 -2.08 -14.11
CA MET A 184 21.06 -1.28 -12.96
C MET A 184 22.15 -1.15 -11.90
N LEU A 185 22.91 -2.21 -11.66
CA LEU A 185 24.07 -2.17 -10.78
C LEU A 185 25.17 -1.23 -11.31
N LEU A 186 25.46 -1.31 -12.62
CA LEU A 186 26.42 -0.42 -13.26
C LEU A 186 26.02 1.05 -13.13
N LEU A 187 24.74 1.37 -13.33
CA LEU A 187 24.19 2.71 -13.12
C LEU A 187 24.37 3.21 -11.70
N ARG A 188 24.04 2.38 -10.70
CA ARG A 188 24.22 2.74 -9.29
C ARG A 188 25.69 3.07 -9.00
N LEU A 189 26.60 2.20 -9.39
CA LEU A 189 28.03 2.39 -9.17
C LEU A 189 28.58 3.64 -9.89
N SER A 190 28.07 3.97 -11.07
CA SER A 190 28.49 5.18 -11.79
C SER A 190 28.09 6.47 -11.09
N LYS A 191 26.93 6.50 -10.43
CA LYS A 191 26.45 7.66 -9.65
C LYS A 191 27.19 7.82 -8.31
N GLU A 192 27.70 6.74 -7.72
CA GLU A 192 28.48 6.80 -6.48
C GLU A 192 29.92 7.31 -6.69
N VAL A 193 30.42 7.28 -7.93
CA VAL A 193 31.80 7.66 -8.27
C VAL A 193 31.87 9.07 -8.87
N ALA A 194 30.75 9.67 -9.27
CA ALA A 194 30.65 11.03 -9.82
C ALA A 194 30.42 12.07 -8.72
#